data_0a3e78becc108937b959faf85778660d
#
_entry.id   0a3e78becc108937b959faf85778660d
#
_cell.length_a   1.000
_cell.length_b   1.000
_cell.length_c   1.000
_cell.angle_alpha   90.00
_cell.angle_beta   90.00
_cell.angle_gamma   90.00
#
_symmetry.space_group_name_H-M   'P 1'
#
loop_
_entity.id
_entity.type
_entity.pdbx_description
1 polymer ?
#
loop_
_entity_poly.entity_id
_entity_poly.type
_entity_poly.pdbx_seq_one_letter_code
_entity_poly.pdbx_strand_id
1 'polypeptide(L)'
;MLECTANYRSGEIMSQTIDELLLPHRNAIDTIDAEILRLLNERAQHAHAIGELKGTGAVYRPEREVAVLRRIQDLNKGPLPDESVARLFREVMSECLAVERPLTIAYLGPQGTFTQQAAIKHFGHAAHTMACPTIDDCFKQVETRQADYLVAPVENSTEGSVGRTLDLLAVTALQACGEVVLRIHHNLLRKNNGSTEGIAKVF
;
A
#
# COMPACT_ATOMS: atom_id res chain seq x y z
N MET A 1 58.29 -24.40 0.16
CA MET A 1 58.59 -23.03 -0.29
C MET A 1 58.73 -23.08 -1.81
N LEU A 2 57.65 -22.77 -2.52
CA LEU A 2 57.67 -22.64 -3.97
C LEU A 2 57.01 -21.29 -4.25
N GLU A 3 57.84 -20.27 -4.54
CA GLU A 3 57.43 -18.97 -4.98
C GLU A 3 56.93 -19.08 -6.43
N CYS A 4 55.67 -18.75 -6.63
CA CYS A 4 55.10 -18.60 -7.95
C CYS A 4 55.11 -17.13 -8.31
N THR A 5 56.21 -16.65 -8.93
CA THR A 5 56.31 -15.32 -9.52
C THR A 5 55.52 -15.27 -10.81
N ALA A 6 54.28 -14.77 -10.78
CA ALA A 6 53.52 -14.42 -11.96
C ALA A 6 54.00 -13.06 -12.49
N ASN A 7 54.72 -13.05 -13.62
CA ASN A 7 55.03 -11.86 -14.41
C ASN A 7 53.76 -11.25 -14.96
N TYR A 8 53.25 -10.19 -14.29
CA TYR A 8 52.24 -9.29 -14.88
C TYR A 8 52.94 -8.29 -15.80
N ARG A 9 52.74 -8.47 -17.11
CA ARG A 9 53.05 -7.43 -18.10
C ARG A 9 52.14 -6.22 -17.82
N SER A 10 52.78 -5.09 -17.51
CA SER A 10 52.18 -3.78 -17.38
C SER A 10 51.57 -3.34 -18.75
N GLY A 11 50.27 -3.58 -18.91
CA GLY A 11 49.40 -2.87 -19.82
C GLY A 11 48.56 -1.96 -18.96
N GLU A 12 48.55 -0.68 -19.25
CA GLU A 12 47.71 0.34 -18.57
C GLU A 12 46.22 -0.01 -18.74
N ILE A 13 45.71 -0.82 -17.85
CA ILE A 13 44.29 -0.86 -17.58
C ILE A 13 44.11 0.28 -16.58
N MET A 14 43.63 1.45 -17.08
CA MET A 14 43.08 2.48 -16.19
C MET A 14 42.05 1.79 -15.30
N SER A 15 42.40 1.62 -14.04
CA SER A 15 41.48 1.11 -13.00
C SER A 15 40.42 2.20 -12.79
N GLN A 16 39.33 2.11 -13.54
CA GLN A 16 38.16 2.91 -13.25
C GLN A 16 37.73 2.63 -11.81
N THR A 17 37.55 3.68 -11.05
CA THR A 17 37.03 3.55 -9.68
C THR A 17 35.58 3.02 -9.74
N ILE A 18 35.13 2.31 -8.71
CA ILE A 18 33.74 1.82 -8.63
C ILE A 18 32.77 2.99 -8.84
N ASP A 19 33.08 4.17 -8.34
CA ASP A 19 32.25 5.36 -8.50
C ASP A 19 32.14 5.81 -9.96
N GLU A 20 33.21 5.74 -10.75
CA GLU A 20 33.19 6.03 -12.18
C GLU A 20 32.32 5.03 -12.96
N LEU A 21 32.34 3.76 -12.59
CA LEU A 21 31.47 2.72 -13.18
C LEU A 21 29.99 2.90 -12.81
N LEU A 22 29.71 3.40 -11.60
CA LEU A 22 28.35 3.63 -11.11
C LEU A 22 27.72 4.92 -11.68
N LEU A 23 28.52 5.90 -12.05
CA LEU A 23 28.05 7.22 -12.51
C LEU A 23 27.07 7.16 -13.70
N PRO A 24 27.33 6.40 -14.77
CA PRO A 24 26.37 6.28 -15.88
C PRO A 24 25.02 5.71 -15.45
N HIS A 25 25.00 4.74 -14.52
CA HIS A 25 23.77 4.14 -14.00
C HIS A 25 23.01 5.12 -13.12
N ARG A 26 23.70 5.87 -12.26
CA ARG A 26 23.09 6.93 -11.43
C ARG A 26 22.44 8.00 -12.31
N ASN A 27 23.15 8.50 -13.32
CA ASN A 27 22.62 9.50 -14.26
C ASN A 27 21.41 8.97 -15.06
N ALA A 28 21.41 7.68 -15.42
CA ALA A 28 20.28 7.05 -16.10
C ALA A 28 19.07 6.95 -15.14
N ILE A 29 19.29 6.60 -13.87
CA ILE A 29 18.23 6.58 -12.84
C ILE A 29 17.66 7.99 -12.64
N ASP A 30 18.49 9.02 -12.48
CA ASP A 30 18.05 10.40 -12.31
C ASP A 30 17.17 10.87 -13.49
N THR A 31 17.54 10.48 -14.72
CA THR A 31 16.75 10.78 -15.92
C THR A 31 15.40 10.07 -15.90
N ILE A 32 15.37 8.78 -15.49
CA ILE A 32 14.14 7.99 -15.36
C ILE A 32 13.26 8.59 -14.28
N ASP A 33 13.82 8.97 -13.14
CA ASP A 33 13.08 9.56 -12.01
C ASP A 33 12.41 10.88 -12.42
N ALA A 34 13.10 11.72 -13.19
CA ALA A 34 12.52 12.95 -13.74
C ALA A 34 11.33 12.65 -14.66
N GLU A 35 11.43 11.61 -15.49
CA GLU A 35 10.34 11.22 -16.40
C GLU A 35 9.17 10.58 -15.62
N ILE A 36 9.44 9.77 -14.62
CA ILE A 36 8.41 9.22 -13.72
C ILE A 36 7.65 10.38 -13.06
N LEU A 37 8.35 11.36 -12.49
CA LEU A 37 7.73 12.53 -11.87
C LEU A 37 6.84 13.29 -12.86
N ARG A 38 7.30 13.52 -14.09
CA ARG A 38 6.53 14.17 -15.14
C ARG A 38 5.24 13.40 -15.45
N LEU A 39 5.34 12.08 -15.64
CA LEU A 39 4.20 11.21 -15.96
C LEU A 39 3.20 11.09 -14.80
N LEU A 40 3.69 11.07 -13.55
CA LEU A 40 2.82 11.07 -12.37
C LEU A 40 1.99 12.35 -12.29
N ASN A 41 2.59 13.53 -12.52
CA ASN A 41 1.89 14.80 -12.53
C ASN A 41 0.89 14.89 -13.69
N GLU A 42 1.24 14.44 -14.89
CA GLU A 42 0.34 14.38 -16.03
C GLU A 42 -0.88 13.47 -15.74
N ARG A 43 -0.64 12.30 -15.13
CA ARG A 43 -1.70 11.40 -14.70
C ARG A 43 -2.62 12.06 -13.66
N ALA A 44 -2.07 12.80 -12.69
CA ALA A 44 -2.84 13.51 -11.67
C ALA A 44 -3.74 14.60 -12.30
N GLN A 45 -3.23 15.34 -13.30
CA GLN A 45 -4.02 16.32 -14.05
C GLN A 45 -5.22 15.67 -14.76
N HIS A 46 -5.02 14.51 -15.39
CA HIS A 46 -6.12 13.77 -16.00
C HIS A 46 -7.12 13.24 -14.97
N ALA A 47 -6.67 12.80 -13.80
CA ALA A 47 -7.55 12.38 -12.72
C ALA A 47 -8.41 13.55 -12.23
N HIS A 48 -7.80 14.72 -12.00
CA HIS A 48 -8.50 15.95 -11.62
C HIS A 48 -9.58 16.35 -12.65
N ALA A 49 -9.21 16.40 -13.94
CA ALA A 49 -10.17 16.71 -15.01
C ALA A 49 -11.35 15.71 -15.07
N ILE A 50 -11.09 14.42 -14.80
CA ILE A 50 -12.17 13.42 -14.70
C ILE A 50 -13.07 13.73 -13.49
N GLY A 51 -12.51 14.16 -12.37
CA GLY A 51 -13.25 14.57 -11.18
C GLY A 51 -14.19 15.72 -11.47
N GLU A 52 -13.71 16.78 -12.12
CA GLU A 52 -14.51 17.93 -12.53
C GLU A 52 -15.70 17.52 -13.42
N LEU A 53 -15.47 16.60 -14.37
CA LEU A 53 -16.53 16.11 -15.26
C LEU A 53 -17.58 15.27 -14.53
N LYS A 54 -17.22 14.55 -13.46
CA LYS A 54 -18.16 13.73 -12.69
C LYS A 54 -18.98 14.52 -11.67
N GLY A 55 -18.51 15.70 -11.28
CA GLY A 55 -19.15 16.53 -10.25
C GLY A 55 -19.27 15.80 -8.90
N THR A 56 -20.48 15.76 -8.32
CA THR A 56 -20.74 15.14 -7.01
C THR A 56 -20.89 13.61 -7.05
N GLY A 57 -20.60 12.94 -8.17
CA GLY A 57 -20.69 11.50 -8.31
C GLY A 57 -19.64 10.72 -7.48
N ALA A 58 -19.78 9.39 -7.44
CA ALA A 58 -18.83 8.52 -6.74
C ALA A 58 -17.43 8.67 -7.34
N VAL A 59 -16.50 9.14 -6.52
CA VAL A 59 -15.10 9.40 -6.90
C VAL A 59 -14.36 8.08 -7.05
N TYR A 60 -14.48 7.19 -6.08
CA TYR A 60 -13.86 5.88 -6.07
C TYR A 60 -14.72 4.82 -6.78
N ARG A 61 -14.11 4.06 -7.69
CA ARG A 61 -14.74 2.97 -8.45
C ARG A 61 -13.88 1.71 -8.34
N PRO A 62 -14.25 0.77 -7.46
CA PRO A 62 -13.50 -0.47 -7.24
C PRO A 62 -13.23 -1.26 -8.52
N GLU A 63 -14.20 -1.34 -9.42
CA GLU A 63 -14.10 -2.10 -10.69
C GLU A 63 -13.01 -1.49 -11.59
N ARG A 64 -12.91 -0.16 -11.61
CA ARG A 64 -11.90 0.54 -12.39
C ARG A 64 -10.50 0.32 -11.81
N GLU A 65 -10.36 0.33 -10.49
CA GLU A 65 -9.09 0.04 -9.80
C GLU A 65 -8.61 -1.37 -10.16
N VAL A 66 -9.46 -2.38 -9.99
CA VAL A 66 -9.15 -3.78 -10.32
C VAL A 66 -8.73 -3.92 -11.78
N ALA A 67 -9.45 -3.28 -12.71
CA ALA A 67 -9.11 -3.32 -14.12
C ALA A 67 -7.76 -2.68 -14.44
N VAL A 68 -7.44 -1.56 -13.79
CA VAL A 68 -6.13 -0.88 -13.96
C VAL A 68 -5.00 -1.76 -13.42
N LEU A 69 -5.14 -2.29 -12.19
CA LEU A 69 -4.11 -3.11 -11.57
C LEU A 69 -3.83 -4.39 -12.37
N ARG A 70 -4.88 -5.07 -12.83
CA ARG A 70 -4.74 -6.26 -13.69
C ARG A 70 -3.99 -5.92 -14.97
N ARG A 71 -4.38 -4.86 -15.67
CA ARG A 71 -3.69 -4.42 -16.89
C ARG A 71 -2.21 -4.11 -16.65
N ILE A 72 -1.88 -3.47 -15.53
CA ILE A 72 -0.48 -3.14 -15.18
C ILE A 72 0.32 -4.40 -14.91
N GLN A 73 -0.24 -5.38 -14.21
CA GLN A 73 0.40 -6.68 -13.99
C GLN A 73 0.62 -7.43 -15.31
N ASP A 74 -0.36 -7.45 -16.21
CA ASP A 74 -0.24 -8.09 -17.55
C ASP A 74 0.87 -7.44 -18.41
N LEU A 75 1.06 -6.12 -18.27
CA LEU A 75 2.09 -5.35 -18.96
C LEU A 75 3.48 -5.49 -18.33
N ASN A 76 3.56 -5.93 -17.08
CA ASN A 76 4.84 -6.05 -16.38
C ASN A 76 5.69 -7.17 -16.99
N LYS A 77 6.86 -6.80 -17.53
CA LYS A 77 7.87 -7.73 -18.07
C LYS A 77 9.24 -7.49 -17.44
N GLY A 78 9.27 -6.65 -16.42
CA GLY A 78 10.51 -6.23 -15.78
C GLY A 78 10.90 -7.12 -14.59
N PRO A 79 11.97 -6.76 -13.89
CA PRO A 79 12.48 -7.51 -12.75
C PRO A 79 11.65 -7.30 -11.47
N LEU A 80 10.75 -6.30 -11.43
CA LEU A 80 9.91 -6.06 -10.27
C LEU A 80 8.78 -7.12 -10.21
N PRO A 81 8.52 -7.72 -9.04
CA PRO A 81 7.38 -8.62 -8.86
C PRO A 81 6.05 -7.92 -9.12
N ASP A 82 5.08 -8.62 -9.71
CA ASP A 82 3.75 -8.09 -10.04
C ASP A 82 3.02 -7.50 -8.82
N GLU A 83 3.16 -8.12 -7.65
CA GLU A 83 2.60 -7.61 -6.40
C GLU A 83 3.21 -6.26 -5.99
N SER A 84 4.51 -6.07 -6.20
CA SER A 84 5.19 -4.80 -5.92
C SER A 84 4.74 -3.71 -6.87
N VAL A 85 4.60 -4.03 -8.15
CA VAL A 85 4.09 -3.11 -9.17
C VAL A 85 2.64 -2.72 -8.85
N ALA A 86 1.79 -3.69 -8.52
CA ALA A 86 0.40 -3.43 -8.14
C ALA A 86 0.30 -2.51 -6.90
N ARG A 87 1.15 -2.72 -5.90
CA ARG A 87 1.22 -1.86 -4.70
C ARG A 87 1.60 -0.42 -5.06
N LEU A 88 2.66 -0.23 -5.86
CA LEU A 88 3.08 1.10 -6.30
C LEU A 88 1.97 1.82 -7.07
N PHE A 89 1.30 1.12 -8.00
CA PHE A 89 0.21 1.72 -8.76
C PHE A 89 -1.03 2.02 -7.92
N ARG A 90 -1.28 1.25 -6.85
CA ARG A 90 -2.36 1.58 -5.89
C ARG A 90 -2.07 2.91 -5.17
N GLU A 91 -0.83 3.13 -4.71
CA GLU A 91 -0.45 4.42 -4.12
C GLU A 91 -0.59 5.57 -5.13
N VAL A 92 -0.12 5.39 -6.36
CA VAL A 92 -0.30 6.40 -7.43
C VAL A 92 -1.79 6.71 -7.66
N MET A 93 -2.66 5.70 -7.65
CA MET A 93 -4.10 5.91 -7.81
C MET A 93 -4.70 6.62 -6.59
N SER A 94 -4.29 6.25 -5.39
CA SER A 94 -4.72 6.88 -4.14
C SER A 94 -4.37 8.36 -4.10
N GLU A 95 -3.13 8.71 -4.42
CA GLU A 95 -2.67 10.10 -4.47
C GLU A 95 -3.41 10.91 -5.54
N CYS A 96 -3.61 10.37 -6.74
CA CYS A 96 -4.39 11.05 -7.77
C CYS A 96 -5.86 11.23 -7.40
N LEU A 97 -6.44 10.29 -6.65
CA LEU A 97 -7.81 10.38 -6.17
C LEU A 97 -7.93 11.46 -5.07
N ALA A 98 -6.92 11.57 -4.20
CA ALA A 98 -6.88 12.59 -3.16
C ALA A 98 -6.79 14.02 -3.73
N VAL A 99 -6.16 14.20 -4.90
CA VAL A 99 -6.17 15.49 -5.63
C VAL A 99 -7.57 15.84 -6.13
N GLU A 100 -8.38 14.85 -6.52
CA GLU A 100 -9.79 15.05 -6.89
C GLU A 100 -10.63 15.35 -5.64
N ARG A 101 -10.68 14.43 -4.70
CA ARG A 101 -11.34 14.54 -3.40
C ARG A 101 -10.79 13.49 -2.43
N PRO A 102 -10.19 13.89 -1.30
CA PRO A 102 -9.74 12.93 -0.29
C PRO A 102 -10.91 12.07 0.21
N LEU A 103 -10.71 10.75 0.22
CA LEU A 103 -11.68 9.82 0.79
C LEU A 103 -11.53 9.75 2.30
N THR A 104 -12.65 9.65 3.02
CA THR A 104 -12.68 9.36 4.45
C THR A 104 -13.14 7.92 4.67
N ILE A 105 -12.30 7.13 5.36
CA ILE A 105 -12.52 5.70 5.59
C ILE A 105 -12.70 5.45 7.07
N ALA A 106 -13.92 5.11 7.50
CA ALA A 106 -14.18 4.69 8.87
C ALA A 106 -13.65 3.26 9.10
N TYR A 107 -13.05 3.01 10.25
CA TYR A 107 -12.55 1.69 10.62
C TYR A 107 -12.68 1.42 12.11
N LEU A 108 -12.76 0.14 12.50
CA LEU A 108 -12.79 -0.24 13.90
C LEU A 108 -11.43 0.07 14.55
N GLY A 109 -11.42 1.11 15.39
CA GLY A 109 -10.25 1.57 16.13
C GLY A 109 -9.81 0.64 17.26
N PRO A 110 -8.84 1.06 18.04
CA PRO A 110 -8.10 2.32 17.93
C PRO A 110 -7.12 2.39 16.75
N GLN A 111 -6.35 3.47 16.67
CA GLN A 111 -5.26 3.58 15.70
C GLN A 111 -4.20 2.49 15.92
N GLY A 112 -3.61 1.96 14.85
CA GLY A 112 -2.63 0.88 14.88
C GLY A 112 -3.23 -0.53 14.83
N THR A 113 -4.55 -0.66 14.63
CA THR A 113 -5.23 -1.96 14.52
C THR A 113 -5.06 -2.60 13.14
N PHE A 114 -5.31 -3.91 13.04
CA PHE A 114 -5.35 -4.62 11.77
C PHE A 114 -6.42 -4.07 10.82
N THR A 115 -7.52 -3.55 11.36
CA THR A 115 -8.57 -2.94 10.55
C THR A 115 -8.10 -1.64 9.90
N GLN A 116 -7.30 -0.82 10.60
CA GLN A 116 -6.62 0.33 9.97
C GLN A 116 -5.64 -0.12 8.88
N GLN A 117 -4.85 -1.14 9.17
CA GLN A 117 -3.92 -1.68 8.18
C GLN A 117 -4.65 -2.19 6.93
N ALA A 118 -5.81 -2.81 7.10
CA ALA A 118 -6.67 -3.22 5.99
C ALA A 118 -7.18 -2.02 5.18
N ALA A 119 -7.61 -0.95 5.85
CA ALA A 119 -8.04 0.28 5.20
C ALA A 119 -6.92 0.90 4.35
N ILE A 120 -5.72 1.05 4.91
CA ILE A 120 -4.55 1.57 4.19
C ILE A 120 -4.14 0.65 3.03
N LYS A 121 -4.16 -0.67 3.25
CA LYS A 121 -3.82 -1.64 2.20
C LYS A 121 -4.77 -1.56 0.99
N HIS A 122 -6.05 -1.26 1.24
CA HIS A 122 -7.07 -1.19 0.19
C HIS A 122 -7.14 0.17 -0.50
N PHE A 123 -7.17 1.26 0.28
CA PHE A 123 -7.41 2.61 -0.23
C PHE A 123 -6.12 3.43 -0.44
N GLY A 124 -4.96 2.93 0.00
CA GLY A 124 -3.68 3.64 -0.03
C GLY A 124 -3.54 4.63 1.13
N HIS A 125 -2.40 5.31 1.17
CA HIS A 125 -2.03 6.20 2.28
C HIS A 125 -2.65 7.60 2.17
N ALA A 126 -3.07 8.03 0.99
CA ALA A 126 -3.68 9.33 0.77
C ALA A 126 -5.12 9.44 1.32
N ALA A 127 -5.78 8.31 1.60
CA ALA A 127 -7.11 8.30 2.22
C ALA A 127 -7.04 8.69 3.70
N HIS A 128 -7.97 9.56 4.13
CA HIS A 128 -8.11 9.91 5.55
C HIS A 128 -8.78 8.76 6.31
N THR A 129 -8.11 8.20 7.30
CA THR A 129 -8.66 7.10 8.12
C THR A 129 -9.26 7.62 9.42
N MET A 130 -10.51 7.25 9.70
CA MET A 130 -11.29 7.66 10.87
C MET A 130 -11.49 6.48 11.81
N ALA A 131 -10.87 6.49 13.00
CA ALA A 131 -11.04 5.45 14.00
C ALA A 131 -12.39 5.58 14.71
N CYS A 132 -13.16 4.50 14.72
CA CYS A 132 -14.43 4.41 15.42
C CYS A 132 -14.31 3.45 16.62
N PRO A 133 -14.99 3.73 17.76
CA PRO A 133 -14.90 2.88 18.95
C PRO A 133 -15.59 1.53 18.77
N THR A 134 -16.63 1.47 17.94
CA THR A 134 -17.42 0.25 17.69
C THR A 134 -17.66 0.03 16.20
N ILE A 135 -18.03 -1.21 15.84
CA ILE A 135 -18.45 -1.56 14.47
C ILE A 135 -19.71 -0.76 14.10
N ASP A 136 -20.65 -0.62 15.02
CA ASP A 136 -21.88 0.17 14.85
C ASP A 136 -21.56 1.61 14.47
N ASP A 137 -20.60 2.22 15.15
CA ASP A 137 -20.16 3.59 14.81
C ASP A 137 -19.56 3.67 13.42
N CYS A 138 -18.80 2.66 12.97
CA CYS A 138 -18.28 2.62 11.62
C CYS A 138 -19.41 2.65 10.58
N PHE A 139 -20.44 1.82 10.73
CA PHE A 139 -21.60 1.79 9.84
C PHE A 139 -22.34 3.14 9.85
N LYS A 140 -22.58 3.69 11.05
CA LYS A 140 -23.23 4.99 11.22
C LYS A 140 -22.48 6.13 10.51
N GLN A 141 -21.15 6.16 10.56
CA GLN A 141 -20.38 7.20 9.86
C GLN A 141 -20.65 7.21 8.35
N VAL A 142 -20.77 6.05 7.73
CA VAL A 142 -21.05 5.96 6.28
C VAL A 142 -22.54 6.24 6.00
N GLU A 143 -23.46 5.71 6.79
CA GLU A 143 -24.89 5.97 6.65
C GLU A 143 -25.24 7.46 6.78
N THR A 144 -24.53 8.18 7.66
CA THR A 144 -24.67 9.64 7.86
C THR A 144 -23.79 10.48 6.93
N ARG A 145 -23.05 9.84 5.99
CA ARG A 145 -22.15 10.49 5.03
C ARG A 145 -21.01 11.31 5.67
N GLN A 146 -20.61 10.95 6.88
CA GLN A 146 -19.41 11.50 7.54
C GLN A 146 -18.14 10.76 7.07
N ALA A 147 -18.29 9.54 6.58
CA ALA A 147 -17.26 8.78 5.89
C ALA A 147 -17.79 8.27 4.55
N ASP A 148 -16.89 8.08 3.59
CA ASP A 148 -17.24 7.56 2.26
C ASP A 148 -17.35 6.03 2.26
N TYR A 149 -16.49 5.37 3.02
CA TYR A 149 -16.43 3.91 3.15
C TYR A 149 -16.16 3.53 4.61
N LEU A 150 -16.46 2.26 4.92
CA LEU A 150 -16.02 1.65 6.16
C LEU A 150 -15.22 0.38 5.87
N VAL A 151 -14.30 0.05 6.77
CA VAL A 151 -13.61 -1.24 6.82
C VAL A 151 -13.95 -1.89 8.15
N ALA A 152 -14.65 -3.01 8.09
CA ALA A 152 -15.07 -3.78 9.27
C ALA A 152 -14.50 -5.20 9.19
N PRO A 153 -14.10 -5.80 10.34
CA PRO A 153 -13.66 -7.19 10.37
C PRO A 153 -14.87 -8.11 10.16
N VAL A 154 -14.74 -9.10 9.27
CA VAL A 154 -15.78 -10.10 8.98
C VAL A 154 -15.44 -11.44 9.57
N GLU A 155 -14.17 -11.81 9.55
CA GLU A 155 -13.68 -13.10 10.02
C GLU A 155 -12.25 -12.99 10.59
N ASN A 156 -12.01 -13.75 11.62
CA ASN A 156 -10.68 -13.99 12.17
C ASN A 156 -10.43 -15.50 12.17
N SER A 157 -9.28 -15.95 11.69
CA SER A 157 -8.92 -17.39 11.59
C SER A 157 -8.91 -18.11 12.94
N THR A 158 -8.78 -17.41 14.07
CA THR A 158 -8.76 -17.96 15.41
C THR A 158 -10.14 -17.95 16.08
N GLU A 159 -10.89 -16.86 15.93
CA GLU A 159 -12.18 -16.64 16.61
C GLU A 159 -13.39 -16.89 15.69
N GLY A 160 -13.15 -17.06 14.37
CA GLY A 160 -14.21 -17.25 13.38
C GLY A 160 -14.89 -15.95 12.96
N SER A 161 -16.15 -16.04 12.60
CA SER A 161 -16.93 -14.93 12.06
C SER A 161 -17.26 -13.86 13.09
N VAL A 162 -17.17 -12.60 12.69
CA VAL A 162 -17.56 -11.45 13.53
C VAL A 162 -19.06 -11.21 13.38
N GLY A 163 -19.86 -11.84 14.27
CA GLY A 163 -21.32 -11.82 14.21
C GLY A 163 -21.91 -10.42 14.10
N ARG A 164 -21.36 -9.44 14.86
CA ARG A 164 -21.87 -8.07 14.81
C ARG A 164 -21.79 -7.43 13.44
N THR A 165 -20.70 -7.64 12.69
CA THR A 165 -20.57 -7.14 11.30
C THR A 165 -21.62 -7.79 10.40
N LEU A 166 -21.83 -9.11 10.53
CA LEU A 166 -22.81 -9.84 9.73
C LEU A 166 -24.24 -9.38 10.03
N ASP A 167 -24.59 -9.17 11.32
CA ASP A 167 -25.89 -8.66 11.74
C ASP A 167 -26.18 -7.27 11.12
N LEU A 168 -25.19 -6.38 11.15
CA LEU A 168 -25.34 -5.04 10.56
C LEU A 168 -25.44 -5.10 9.04
N LEU A 169 -24.66 -5.94 8.37
CA LEU A 169 -24.76 -6.14 6.92
C LEU A 169 -26.12 -6.66 6.48
N ALA A 170 -26.81 -7.44 7.34
CA ALA A 170 -28.13 -7.97 7.03
C ALA A 170 -29.24 -6.90 7.04
N VAL A 171 -29.05 -5.79 7.74
CA VAL A 171 -30.10 -4.76 7.95
C VAL A 171 -29.76 -3.40 7.34
N THR A 172 -28.49 -3.12 7.01
CA THR A 172 -28.04 -1.85 6.43
C THR A 172 -28.43 -1.75 4.96
N ALA A 173 -28.55 -0.50 4.47
CA ALA A 173 -28.66 -0.22 3.03
C ALA A 173 -27.28 -0.15 2.34
N LEU A 174 -26.18 -0.23 3.08
CA LEU A 174 -24.83 -0.21 2.54
C LEU A 174 -24.52 -1.52 1.81
N GLN A 175 -23.65 -1.46 0.81
CA GLN A 175 -23.25 -2.61 0.02
C GLN A 175 -21.75 -2.87 0.15
N ALA A 176 -21.36 -4.13 0.30
CA ALA A 176 -19.96 -4.52 0.25
C ALA A 176 -19.43 -4.34 -1.18
N CYS A 177 -18.36 -3.56 -1.33
CA CYS A 177 -17.72 -3.25 -2.60
C CYS A 177 -16.29 -3.81 -2.72
N GLY A 178 -15.78 -4.46 -1.70
CA GLY A 178 -14.45 -5.05 -1.71
C GLY A 178 -14.18 -5.91 -0.48
N GLU A 179 -13.11 -6.69 -0.58
CA GLU A 179 -12.60 -7.57 0.47
C GLU A 179 -11.09 -7.38 0.63
N VAL A 180 -10.62 -7.42 1.86
CA VAL A 180 -9.19 -7.36 2.18
C VAL A 180 -8.81 -8.49 3.10
N VAL A 181 -7.90 -9.32 2.65
CA VAL A 181 -7.29 -10.36 3.48
C VAL A 181 -5.94 -9.87 4.01
N LEU A 182 -5.77 -9.89 5.33
CA LEU A 182 -4.52 -9.60 6.01
C LEU A 182 -3.95 -10.87 6.63
N ARG A 183 -2.71 -11.18 6.31
CA ARG A 183 -1.95 -12.20 7.02
C ARG A 183 -1.36 -11.60 8.28
N ILE A 184 -1.82 -12.09 9.44
CA ILE A 184 -1.38 -11.60 10.75
C ILE A 184 -0.21 -12.47 11.23
N HIS A 185 0.90 -11.82 11.58
CA HIS A 185 2.05 -12.44 12.21
C HIS A 185 2.30 -11.79 13.56
N HIS A 186 2.15 -12.56 14.62
CA HIS A 186 2.52 -12.12 15.97
C HIS A 186 4.02 -12.32 16.20
N ASN A 187 4.68 -11.30 16.73
CA ASN A 187 6.09 -11.33 17.05
C ASN A 187 6.28 -11.09 18.55
N LEU A 188 7.10 -11.93 19.19
CA LEU A 188 7.53 -11.68 20.56
C LEU A 188 8.68 -10.67 20.52
N LEU A 189 8.45 -9.48 21.06
CA LEU A 189 9.44 -8.41 21.10
C LEU A 189 10.12 -8.34 22.48
N ARG A 190 11.42 -8.16 22.48
CA ARG A 190 12.22 -7.98 23.69
C ARG A 190 13.20 -6.81 23.52
N LYS A 191 13.45 -6.08 24.60
CA LYS A 191 14.34 -4.89 24.62
C LYS A 191 15.81 -5.20 24.28
N ASN A 192 16.30 -6.41 24.53
CA ASN A 192 17.70 -6.83 24.29
C ASN A 192 17.72 -8.12 23.46
N ASN A 193 18.75 -8.32 22.63
CA ASN A 193 18.99 -9.56 21.84
C ASN A 193 19.33 -10.77 22.74
N GLY A 194 18.50 -11.07 23.71
CA GLY A 194 18.69 -12.17 24.64
C GLY A 194 17.80 -13.37 24.34
N SER A 195 18.19 -14.54 24.88
CA SER A 195 17.37 -15.75 24.92
C SER A 195 15.97 -15.45 25.49
N THR A 196 14.97 -16.24 25.08
CA THR A 196 13.63 -16.22 25.68
C THR A 196 13.60 -16.73 27.13
N GLU A 197 14.73 -17.30 27.61
CA GLU A 197 14.90 -17.72 29.00
C GLU A 197 14.76 -16.54 29.97
N GLY A 198 14.00 -16.76 31.05
CA GLY A 198 13.79 -15.76 32.09
C GLY A 198 12.70 -14.71 31.77
N ILE A 199 11.91 -14.88 30.72
CA ILE A 199 10.68 -14.07 30.52
C ILE A 199 9.63 -14.55 31.51
N ALA A 200 9.31 -13.69 32.49
CA ALA A 200 8.29 -13.99 33.52
C ALA A 200 6.89 -13.52 33.11
N LYS A 201 6.79 -12.57 32.17
CA LYS A 201 5.51 -12.00 31.73
C LYS A 201 5.59 -11.45 30.30
N VAL A 202 4.53 -11.69 29.54
CA VAL A 202 4.31 -11.12 28.20
C VAL A 202 3.08 -10.20 28.31
N PHE A 203 3.16 -9.03 27.67
CA PHE A 203 2.08 -8.01 27.69
C PHE A 203 1.42 -7.93 26.32
#